data_7af0cac4a1eff80a905c500fc8ef7200
#
_entry.id   7af0cac4a1eff80a905c500fc8ef7200
#
_cell.length_a   1.000
_cell.length_b   1.000
_cell.length_c   1.000
_cell.angle_alpha   90.00
_cell.angle_beta   90.00
_cell.angle_gamma   90.00
#
_symmetry.space_group_name_H-M   'P 1'
#
loop_
_entity.id
_entity.type
_entity.pdbx_description
1 polymer ?
#
loop_
_entity_poly.entity_id
_entity_poly.type
_entity_poly.pdbx_seq_one_letter_code
_entity_poly.pdbx_strand_id
1 'polypeptide(L)'
;MAIVKSKLLKQLASNYPNFLKKDLEKFTDIILTEIKQALKRGDRVELRGFGMFSTNIQKARISRNPKTGEKVNTPQKKTIHFKMSKEMFKKINNDE
;
A
#
# COMPACT_ATOMS: atom_id res chain seq x y z
N MET A 1 0.53 -2.71 17.14
CA MET A 1 1.76 -1.92 16.91
C MET A 1 2.12 -1.90 15.44
N ALA A 2 2.58 -0.76 14.95
CA ALA A 2 2.98 -0.64 13.56
C ALA A 2 4.46 -1.01 13.39
N ILE A 3 4.75 -1.72 12.30
CA ILE A 3 6.14 -1.95 11.88
C ILE A 3 6.49 -0.89 10.86
N VAL A 4 7.38 0.03 11.24
CA VAL A 4 7.83 1.06 10.30
C VAL A 4 8.89 0.49 9.37
N LYS A 5 9.15 1.19 8.25
CA LYS A 5 10.07 0.73 7.21
C LYS A 5 11.46 0.37 7.75
N SER A 6 12.01 1.19 8.64
CA SER A 6 13.33 0.94 9.21
C SER A 6 13.39 -0.37 10.00
N LYS A 7 12.33 -0.67 10.74
CA LYS A 7 12.24 -1.92 11.51
C LYS A 7 12.09 -3.12 10.58
N LEU A 8 11.29 -2.97 9.52
CA LEU A 8 11.13 -4.02 8.52
C LEU A 8 12.46 -4.35 7.84
N LEU A 9 13.24 -3.33 7.50
CA LEU A 9 14.57 -3.51 6.91
C LEU A 9 15.54 -4.20 7.87
N LYS A 10 15.46 -3.89 9.15
CA LYS A 10 16.24 -4.57 10.18
C LYS A 10 15.93 -6.06 10.23
N GLN A 11 14.63 -6.39 10.18
CA GLN A 11 14.19 -7.79 10.18
C GLN A 11 14.67 -8.53 8.94
N LEU A 12 14.61 -7.86 7.78
CA LEU A 12 15.12 -8.43 6.53
C LEU A 12 16.61 -8.71 6.63
N ALA A 13 17.38 -7.75 7.11
CA ALA A 13 18.83 -7.90 7.24
C ALA A 13 19.19 -9.02 8.22
N SER A 14 18.42 -9.17 9.29
CA SER A 14 18.62 -10.23 10.26
C SER A 14 18.31 -11.61 9.67
N ASN A 15 17.25 -11.73 8.88
CA ASN A 15 16.83 -12.99 8.28
C ASN A 15 17.66 -13.38 7.06
N TYR A 16 18.29 -12.41 6.41
CA TYR A 16 19.09 -12.62 5.20
C TYR A 16 20.49 -12.02 5.38
N PRO A 17 21.32 -12.60 6.27
CA PRO A 17 22.61 -11.99 6.61
C PRO A 17 23.63 -11.99 5.47
N ASN A 18 23.38 -12.73 4.39
CA ASN A 18 24.25 -12.75 3.21
C ASN A 18 24.13 -11.47 2.37
N PHE A 19 23.09 -10.66 2.61
CA PHE A 19 22.89 -9.42 1.88
C PHE A 19 23.27 -8.24 2.76
N LEU A 20 23.89 -7.24 2.14
CA LEU A 20 24.18 -5.99 2.85
C LEU A 20 22.85 -5.25 3.11
N LYS A 21 22.72 -4.69 4.30
CA LYS A 21 21.54 -3.90 4.68
C LYS A 21 21.29 -2.78 3.68
N LYS A 22 22.35 -2.14 3.20
CA LYS A 22 22.29 -1.08 2.20
C LYS A 22 21.62 -1.56 0.90
N ASP A 23 21.95 -2.79 0.47
CA ASP A 23 21.38 -3.35 -0.75
C ASP A 23 19.91 -3.72 -0.56
N LEU A 24 19.56 -4.28 0.60
CA LEU A 24 18.18 -4.61 0.92
C LEU A 24 17.29 -3.36 0.94
N GLU A 25 17.81 -2.27 1.48
CA GLU A 25 17.12 -0.98 1.49
C GLU A 25 16.89 -0.48 0.06
N LYS A 26 17.92 -0.56 -0.77
CA LYS A 26 17.84 -0.15 -2.17
C LYS A 26 16.82 -0.98 -2.95
N PHE A 27 16.83 -2.30 -2.80
CA PHE A 27 15.89 -3.18 -3.46
C PHE A 27 14.45 -2.89 -3.03
N THR A 28 14.24 -2.68 -1.74
CA THR A 28 12.93 -2.35 -1.19
C THR A 28 12.41 -1.04 -1.79
N ASP A 29 13.24 -0.02 -1.88
CA ASP A 29 12.85 1.26 -2.45
C ASP A 29 12.53 1.15 -3.93
N ILE A 30 13.28 0.35 -4.68
CA ILE A 30 13.02 0.09 -6.10
C ILE A 30 11.65 -0.54 -6.28
N ILE A 31 11.36 -1.59 -5.50
CA ILE A 31 10.08 -2.30 -5.59
C ILE A 31 8.91 -1.37 -5.26
N LEU A 32 9.01 -0.63 -4.16
CA LEU A 32 7.95 0.29 -3.74
C LEU A 32 7.74 1.41 -4.75
N THR A 33 8.82 1.92 -5.34
CA THR A 33 8.74 2.95 -6.36
C THR A 33 8.01 2.44 -7.61
N GLU A 34 8.32 1.22 -8.06
CA GLU A 34 7.64 0.63 -9.21
C GLU A 34 6.15 0.45 -8.95
N ILE A 35 5.78 0.02 -7.75
CA ILE A 35 4.37 -0.12 -7.37
C ILE A 35 3.67 1.24 -7.40
N LYS A 36 4.30 2.27 -6.84
CA LYS A 36 3.76 3.64 -6.84
C LYS A 36 3.54 4.16 -8.25
N GLN A 37 4.51 3.96 -9.13
CA GLN A 37 4.40 4.42 -10.51
C GLN A 37 3.28 3.71 -11.27
N ALA A 38 3.15 2.40 -11.08
CA ALA A 38 2.09 1.64 -11.71
C ALA A 38 0.71 2.14 -11.25
N LEU A 39 0.53 2.35 -9.97
CA LEU A 39 -0.73 2.85 -9.41
C LEU A 39 -1.02 4.28 -9.86
N LYS A 40 0.01 5.09 -10.01
CA LYS A 40 -0.14 6.46 -10.53
C LYS A 40 -0.69 6.46 -11.95
N ARG A 41 -0.27 5.50 -12.78
CA ARG A 41 -0.77 5.35 -14.15
C ARG A 41 -2.18 4.77 -14.20
N GLY A 42 -2.69 4.26 -13.08
CA GLY A 42 -3.99 3.60 -13.04
C GLY A 42 -3.93 2.09 -13.28
N ASP A 43 -2.73 1.51 -13.32
CA ASP A 43 -2.58 0.06 -13.46
C ASP A 43 -2.89 -0.63 -12.14
N ARG A 44 -3.36 -1.88 -12.23
CA ARG A 44 -3.49 -2.73 -11.05
C ARG A 44 -2.18 -3.46 -10.83
N VAL A 45 -1.83 -3.66 -9.58
CA VAL A 45 -0.63 -4.41 -9.20
C VAL A 45 -1.08 -5.68 -8.50
N GLU A 46 -0.93 -6.81 -9.16
CA GLU A 46 -1.31 -8.11 -8.62
C GLU A 46 -0.07 -8.84 -8.12
N LEU A 47 -0.05 -9.15 -6.83
CA LEU A 47 1.05 -9.89 -6.21
C LEU A 47 0.48 -11.24 -5.76
N ARG A 48 0.73 -12.27 -6.56
CA ARG A 48 0.21 -13.61 -6.31
C ARG A 48 0.56 -14.08 -4.90
N GLY A 49 -0.44 -14.59 -4.17
CA GLY A 49 -0.24 -15.05 -2.80
C GLY A 49 -0.32 -13.94 -1.75
N PHE A 50 -0.33 -12.68 -2.18
CA PHE A 50 -0.40 -11.53 -1.27
C PHE A 50 -1.72 -10.77 -1.44
N GLY A 51 -1.93 -10.19 -2.62
CA GLY A 51 -3.14 -9.43 -2.88
C GLY A 51 -3.00 -8.56 -4.11
N MET A 52 -3.94 -7.66 -4.27
CA MET A 52 -4.02 -6.77 -5.42
C MET A 52 -4.26 -5.33 -4.97
N PHE A 53 -3.45 -4.44 -5.49
CA PHE A 53 -3.65 -2.99 -5.32
C PHE A 53 -4.32 -2.43 -6.56
N SER A 54 -5.31 -1.58 -6.38
CA SER A 54 -5.97 -0.89 -7.48
C SER A 54 -6.22 0.56 -7.09
N THR A 55 -6.41 1.40 -8.10
CA THR A 55 -6.67 2.82 -7.88
C THR A 55 -8.16 3.07 -8.08
N ASN A 56 -8.78 3.72 -7.11
CA ASN A 56 -10.16 4.18 -7.20
C ASN A 56 -10.17 5.69 -7.34
N ILE A 57 -11.04 6.20 -8.21
CA ILE A 57 -11.22 7.63 -8.39
C ILE A 57 -12.48 8.04 -7.64
N GLN A 58 -12.32 8.92 -6.65
CA GLN A 58 -13.44 9.54 -5.97
C GLN A 58 -13.79 10.82 -6.70
N LYS A 59 -15.05 10.89 -7.16
CA LYS A 59 -15.54 12.07 -7.88
C LYS A 59 -15.56 13.29 -6.98
N ALA A 60 -15.35 14.46 -7.57
CA ALA A 60 -15.54 15.72 -6.87
C ALA A 60 -16.97 15.83 -6.35
N ARG A 61 -17.11 16.34 -5.16
CA ARG A 61 -18.44 16.49 -4.53
C ARG A 61 -18.49 17.75 -3.70
N ILE A 62 -19.71 18.21 -3.46
CA ILE A 62 -19.98 19.31 -2.55
C ILE A 62 -20.59 18.72 -1.29
N SER A 63 -19.97 18.98 -0.16
CA SER A 63 -20.49 18.57 1.14
C SER A 63 -20.68 19.80 2.02
N ARG A 64 -21.37 19.63 3.14
CA ARG A 64 -21.58 20.71 4.11
C ARG A 64 -20.81 20.45 5.38
N ASN A 65 -20.18 21.49 5.89
CA ASN A 65 -19.53 21.43 7.18
C ASN A 65 -20.62 21.31 8.25
N PRO A 66 -20.64 20.25 9.05
CA PRO A 66 -21.70 20.05 10.06
C PRO A 66 -21.68 21.11 11.16
N LYS A 67 -20.58 21.82 11.37
CA LYS A 67 -20.48 22.86 12.40
C LYS A 67 -20.97 24.21 11.93
N THR A 68 -20.70 24.56 10.67
CA THR A 68 -21.00 25.92 10.15
C THR A 68 -22.07 25.92 9.09
N GLY A 69 -22.41 24.77 8.53
CA GLY A 69 -23.36 24.67 7.42
C GLY A 69 -22.82 25.16 6.09
N GLU A 70 -21.55 25.53 6.04
CA GLU A 70 -20.91 26.01 4.81
C GLU A 70 -20.69 24.87 3.83
N LYS A 71 -20.82 25.20 2.53
CA LYS A 71 -20.52 24.26 1.47
C LYS A 71 -19.01 24.06 1.33
N VAL A 72 -18.56 22.82 1.32
CA VAL A 72 -17.16 22.48 1.13
C VAL A 72 -17.02 21.72 -0.18
N ASN A 73 -16.18 22.24 -1.08
CA ASN A 73 -15.88 21.58 -2.33
C ASN A 73 -14.77 20.56 -2.09
N THR A 74 -15.10 19.29 -2.32
CA THR A 74 -14.10 18.22 -2.26
C THR A 74 -13.70 17.89 -3.69
N PRO A 75 -12.44 18.14 -4.08
CA PRO A 75 -11.99 17.86 -5.44
C PRO A 75 -11.90 16.35 -5.70
N GLN A 76 -11.88 15.98 -6.98
CA GLN A 76 -11.64 14.62 -7.39
C GLN A 76 -10.27 14.17 -6.90
N LYS A 77 -10.20 12.96 -6.38
CA LYS A 77 -8.92 12.40 -5.91
C LYS A 77 -8.84 10.91 -6.18
N LYS A 78 -7.61 10.40 -6.25
CA LYS A 78 -7.34 8.98 -6.38
C LYS A 78 -7.04 8.39 -5.00
N THR A 79 -7.58 7.22 -4.75
CA THR A 79 -7.30 6.46 -3.53
C THR A 79 -6.89 5.06 -3.92
N ILE A 80 -6.21 4.37 -3.01
CA ILE A 80 -5.74 3.01 -3.24
C ILE A 80 -6.67 2.04 -2.51
N HIS A 81 -7.08 1.00 -3.24
CA HIS A 81 -7.84 -0.11 -2.68
C HIS A 81 -6.97 -1.36 -2.71
N PHE A 82 -6.88 -2.05 -1.59
CA PHE A 82 -6.15 -3.30 -1.49
C PHE A 82 -7.12 -4.45 -1.25
N LYS A 83 -7.01 -5.50 -2.06
CA LYS A 83 -7.79 -6.73 -1.89
C LYS A 83 -6.82 -7.86 -1.57
N MET A 84 -6.98 -8.44 -0.41
CA MET A 84 -6.17 -9.55 0.05
C MET A 84 -6.44 -10.83 -0.76
N SER A 85 -5.39 -11.61 -1.05
CA SER A 85 -5.55 -12.90 -1.72
C SER A 85 -6.15 -13.93 -0.75
N LYS A 86 -6.71 -15.01 -1.32
CA LYS A 86 -7.24 -16.10 -0.51
C LYS A 86 -6.15 -16.78 0.31
N GLU A 87 -4.97 -16.94 -0.28
CA GLU A 87 -3.82 -17.53 0.40
C GLU A 87 -3.40 -16.70 1.61
N MET A 88 -3.33 -15.40 1.44
CA MET A 88 -2.99 -14.49 2.53
C MET A 88 -4.06 -14.50 3.63
N PHE A 89 -5.34 -14.53 3.24
CA PHE A 89 -6.44 -14.60 4.17
C PHE A 89 -6.32 -15.85 5.06
N LYS A 90 -6.06 -17.00 4.44
CA LYS A 90 -5.88 -18.25 5.18
C LYS A 90 -4.69 -18.16 6.14
N LYS A 91 -3.60 -17.62 5.67
CA LYS A 91 -2.37 -17.53 6.46
C LYS A 91 -2.56 -16.64 7.70
N ILE A 92 -3.25 -15.52 7.54
CA ILE A 92 -3.54 -14.61 8.65
C ILE A 92 -4.47 -15.23 9.67
N ASN A 93 -5.39 -16.07 9.22
CA ASN A 93 -6.37 -16.72 10.08
C ASN A 93 -5.94 -18.13 10.54
N ASN A 94 -4.68 -18.47 10.38
CA ASN A 94 -4.07 -19.75 10.77
C ASN A 94 -4.68 -20.97 10.08
N ASP A 95 -5.23 -20.80 8.92
CA ASP A 95 -5.69 -21.89 8.06
C ASP A 95 -4.51 -22.24 7.13
N GLU A 96 -3.80 -23.25 7.46
CA GLU A 96 -2.61 -23.65 6.69
C GLU A 96 -2.93 -24.22 5.31
#